data_cd5e6573ef3e4f1f824e05ed395d0c82
#
_entry.id   cd5e6573ef3e4f1f824e05ed395d0c82
#
_cell.length_a   1.000
_cell.length_b   1.000
_cell.length_c   1.000
_cell.angle_alpha   90.00
_cell.angle_beta   90.00
_cell.angle_gamma   90.00
#
_symmetry.space_group_name_H-M   'P 1'
#
loop_
_entity.id
_entity.type
_entity.pdbx_description
1 polymer ?
#
loop_
_entity_poly.entity_id
_entity_poly.type
_entity_poly.pdbx_seq_one_letter_code
_entity_poly.pdbx_strand_id
1 'polypeptide(L)'
;RRQRQMCIRDRAKTIKQIADELNENLDALEHLKTESNYLRGTIEEGLEDPLTGAISDDDTKLLKFHGSYQQDDRDVRDERRKQKLEPAYAFMIRVRLPGGKATPEQWIAMDDISNNYANHTLKLTTRQTFQFHGILKRNLKSSMKKINESVLDTIAACGDVNRNTMCNPNPYQSNINKEILDYATAISDHLLPKTNAYHEIWLDGEKVLDSKEEVEPMYGEKYLPRKFKIGIAVPPSNDIDVFSQDIGLIAIVENDELVGFNVAIGGGMGMTHGNPDTYPQVGRIAGFIPKDKVIDVCEALLTIQRDLGNRSNRKNARFKYTVDRFGVDNIVKELNIRLGWEISEAREFKFEHNGDRLGWIEGEKSVWNYTLFIQNGRVKDTELSLIHISEPT
;
A
#
# COMPACT_ATOMS: atom_id res chain seq x y z
N ARG A 1 -42.10 -52.22 5.20
CA ARG A 1 -41.28 -51.34 4.30
C ARG A 1 -40.73 -50.24 5.13
N ARG A 2 -39.46 -50.36 5.58
CA ARG A 2 -38.69 -49.28 6.27
C ARG A 2 -38.20 -48.32 5.23
N GLN A 3 -38.75 -47.11 5.18
CA GLN A 3 -38.11 -45.97 4.52
C GLN A 3 -36.81 -45.65 5.25
N ARG A 4 -35.71 -45.88 4.56
CA ARG A 4 -34.41 -45.33 4.97
C ARG A 4 -34.44 -43.82 4.65
N GLN A 5 -34.68 -43.00 5.65
CA GLN A 5 -34.34 -41.58 5.59
C GLN A 5 -32.81 -41.48 5.49
N MET A 6 -32.35 -41.17 4.32
CA MET A 6 -30.97 -40.81 4.04
C MET A 6 -30.78 -39.38 4.57
N CYS A 7 -30.32 -39.25 5.80
CA CYS A 7 -29.81 -37.98 6.29
C CYS A 7 -28.54 -37.60 5.49
N ILE A 8 -28.74 -36.84 4.42
CA ILE A 8 -27.67 -36.03 3.83
C ILE A 8 -27.40 -34.98 4.89
N ARG A 9 -26.38 -35.19 5.71
CA ARG A 9 -25.75 -34.11 6.46
C ARG A 9 -25.11 -33.21 5.40
N ASP A 10 -25.79 -32.12 5.06
CA ASP A 10 -25.11 -30.98 4.40
C ASP A 10 -23.94 -30.56 5.27
N ARG A 11 -22.74 -31.02 4.92
CA ARG A 11 -21.52 -30.50 5.54
C ARG A 11 -21.45 -29.04 5.11
N ALA A 12 -21.54 -28.14 6.08
CA ALA A 12 -21.28 -26.71 5.82
C ALA A 12 -19.95 -26.57 5.06
N LYS A 13 -19.98 -25.83 3.95
CA LYS A 13 -18.80 -25.59 3.12
C LYS A 13 -17.71 -24.92 3.94
N THR A 14 -16.47 -25.31 3.74
CA THR A 14 -15.31 -24.61 4.32
C THR A 14 -15.17 -23.24 3.68
N ILE A 15 -14.50 -22.30 4.39
CA ILE A 15 -14.23 -20.95 3.84
C ILE A 15 -13.45 -21.02 2.53
N LYS A 16 -12.54 -22.01 2.38
CA LYS A 16 -11.82 -22.26 1.14
C LYS A 16 -12.75 -22.66 0.00
N GLN A 17 -13.66 -23.61 0.22
CA GLN A 17 -14.63 -24.02 -0.81
C GLN A 17 -15.51 -22.85 -1.26
N ILE A 18 -15.93 -21.99 -0.32
CA ILE A 18 -16.72 -20.79 -0.65
C ILE A 18 -15.86 -19.82 -1.48
N ALA A 19 -14.59 -19.65 -1.16
CA ALA A 19 -13.68 -18.79 -1.91
C ALA A 19 -13.39 -19.33 -3.32
N ASP A 20 -13.20 -20.65 -3.46
CA ASP A 20 -12.98 -21.32 -4.75
C ASP A 20 -14.20 -21.15 -5.66
N GLU A 21 -15.42 -21.38 -5.18
CA GLU A 21 -16.68 -21.14 -5.92
C GLU A 21 -16.84 -19.67 -6.30
N LEU A 22 -16.53 -18.74 -5.41
CA LEU A 22 -16.58 -17.30 -5.69
C LEU A 22 -15.63 -16.91 -6.84
N ASN A 23 -14.54 -17.62 -6.98
CA ASN A 23 -13.45 -17.32 -7.92
C ASN A 23 -13.45 -18.25 -9.16
N GLU A 24 -14.54 -18.94 -9.46
CA GLU A 24 -14.66 -19.76 -10.67
C GLU A 24 -14.47 -18.96 -11.96
N ASN A 25 -14.93 -17.70 -11.98
CA ASN A 25 -14.80 -16.80 -13.12
C ASN A 25 -13.95 -15.60 -12.72
N LEU A 26 -12.68 -15.59 -13.11
CA LEU A 26 -11.73 -14.53 -12.74
C LEU A 26 -11.99 -13.23 -13.52
N ASP A 27 -11.72 -12.09 -12.87
CA ASP A 27 -11.65 -10.77 -13.53
C ASP A 27 -10.52 -10.76 -14.58
N ALA A 28 -10.73 -10.04 -15.69
CA ALA A 28 -9.75 -9.93 -16.78
C ALA A 28 -8.35 -9.49 -16.30
N LEU A 29 -8.27 -8.70 -15.24
CA LEU A 29 -6.97 -8.30 -14.67
C LEU A 29 -6.24 -9.48 -14.01
N GLU A 30 -6.95 -10.48 -13.49
CA GLU A 30 -6.32 -11.66 -12.91
C GLU A 30 -5.62 -12.50 -14.01
N HIS A 31 -6.25 -12.61 -15.19
CA HIS A 31 -5.65 -13.23 -16.37
C HIS A 31 -4.43 -12.44 -16.85
N LEU A 32 -4.59 -11.12 -16.99
CA LEU A 32 -3.48 -10.26 -17.40
C LEU A 32 -2.25 -10.40 -16.47
N LYS A 33 -2.45 -10.45 -15.15
CA LYS A 33 -1.34 -10.65 -14.19
C LYS A 33 -0.59 -11.95 -14.44
N THR A 34 -1.31 -13.04 -14.68
CA THR A 34 -0.70 -14.36 -14.93
C THR A 34 0.05 -14.42 -16.28
N GLU A 35 -0.51 -13.78 -17.32
CA GLU A 35 0.01 -13.85 -18.69
C GLU A 35 1.09 -12.80 -18.99
N SER A 36 1.37 -11.89 -18.05
CA SER A 36 2.20 -10.70 -18.27
C SER A 36 3.70 -10.92 -18.12
N ASN A 37 4.19 -12.14 -18.10
CA ASN A 37 5.61 -12.42 -17.84
C ASN A 37 6.11 -11.69 -16.58
N TYR A 38 5.53 -12.04 -15.41
CA TYR A 38 5.86 -11.43 -14.11
C TYR A 38 5.67 -9.91 -14.07
N LEU A 39 4.53 -9.44 -14.55
CA LEU A 39 4.12 -8.03 -14.58
C LEU A 39 4.97 -7.12 -15.51
N ARG A 40 5.77 -7.69 -16.39
CA ARG A 40 6.54 -6.91 -17.38
C ARG A 40 5.66 -6.45 -18.54
N GLY A 41 4.80 -7.31 -19.04
CA GLY A 41 3.99 -7.03 -20.23
C GLY A 41 4.86 -6.61 -21.41
N THR A 42 4.44 -5.55 -22.10
CA THR A 42 5.18 -4.87 -23.18
C THR A 42 5.57 -3.43 -22.75
N ILE A 43 5.82 -3.23 -21.43
CA ILE A 43 6.13 -1.90 -20.88
C ILE A 43 7.41 -1.34 -21.51
N GLU A 44 8.44 -2.15 -21.70
CA GLU A 44 9.73 -1.72 -22.25
C GLU A 44 9.53 -1.17 -23.67
N GLU A 45 8.90 -1.94 -24.54
CA GLU A 45 8.60 -1.55 -25.92
C GLU A 45 7.68 -0.32 -25.96
N GLY A 46 6.68 -0.28 -25.08
CA GLY A 46 5.76 0.87 -24.96
C GLY A 46 6.47 2.16 -24.51
N LEU A 47 7.50 2.07 -23.68
CA LEU A 47 8.30 3.23 -23.25
C LEU A 47 9.25 3.72 -24.35
N GLU A 48 9.72 2.82 -25.21
CA GLU A 48 10.63 3.15 -26.33
C GLU A 48 9.90 3.71 -27.56
N ASP A 49 8.60 3.46 -27.70
CA ASP A 49 7.81 4.00 -28.82
C ASP A 49 7.78 5.54 -28.82
N PRO A 50 8.36 6.22 -29.83
CA PRO A 50 8.39 7.68 -29.89
C PRO A 50 7.10 8.29 -30.44
N LEU A 51 6.17 7.50 -31.01
CA LEU A 51 5.02 8.00 -31.76
C LEU A 51 3.89 8.51 -30.87
N THR A 52 3.78 7.98 -29.64
CA THR A 52 2.74 8.36 -28.68
C THR A 52 3.32 8.69 -27.32
N GLY A 53 2.66 9.57 -26.59
CA GLY A 53 2.96 9.83 -25.16
C GLY A 53 2.41 8.74 -24.21
N ALA A 54 1.63 7.77 -24.72
CA ALA A 54 1.00 6.70 -23.95
C ALA A 54 1.81 5.39 -24.00
N ILE A 55 1.39 4.44 -23.18
CA ILE A 55 1.66 3.00 -23.29
C ILE A 55 0.33 2.26 -23.47
N SER A 56 0.34 0.98 -23.78
CA SER A 56 -0.85 0.17 -23.99
C SER A 56 -1.78 0.15 -22.77
N ASP A 57 -3.06 -0.11 -22.97
CA ASP A 57 -4.05 -0.19 -21.88
C ASP A 57 -3.72 -1.28 -20.86
N ASP A 58 -3.16 -2.41 -21.31
CA ASP A 58 -2.76 -3.49 -20.43
C ASP A 58 -1.49 -3.13 -19.65
N ASP A 59 -0.52 -2.53 -20.30
CA ASP A 59 0.68 -2.03 -19.62
C ASP A 59 0.35 -0.93 -18.61
N THR A 60 -0.67 -0.11 -18.83
CA THR A 60 -1.12 0.86 -17.82
C THR A 60 -1.62 0.21 -16.53
N LYS A 61 -2.11 -1.03 -16.61
CA LYS A 61 -2.54 -1.80 -15.45
C LYS A 61 -1.33 -2.42 -14.74
N LEU A 62 -0.37 -2.94 -15.51
CA LEU A 62 0.86 -3.55 -15.00
C LEU A 62 1.82 -2.52 -14.40
N LEU A 63 1.98 -1.38 -15.04
CA LEU A 63 2.84 -0.28 -14.58
C LEU A 63 2.53 0.17 -13.14
N LYS A 64 1.29 -0.06 -12.67
CA LYS A 64 0.91 0.22 -11.28
C LYS A 64 1.74 -0.56 -10.27
N PHE A 65 2.12 -1.78 -10.59
CA PHE A 65 2.96 -2.59 -9.71
C PHE A 65 4.38 -2.06 -9.60
N HIS A 66 4.83 -1.33 -10.62
CA HIS A 66 6.11 -0.60 -10.65
C HIS A 66 6.03 0.81 -10.02
N GLY A 67 4.91 1.15 -9.40
CA GLY A 67 4.72 2.41 -8.67
C GLY A 67 4.27 3.58 -9.51
N SER A 68 3.90 3.39 -10.78
CA SER A 68 3.49 4.47 -11.67
C SER A 68 2.07 4.28 -12.24
N TYR A 69 1.47 5.40 -12.66
CA TYR A 69 0.16 5.46 -13.32
C TYR A 69 0.24 6.37 -14.53
N GLN A 70 -0.20 5.89 -15.70
CA GLN A 70 -0.50 6.77 -16.81
C GLN A 70 -1.74 7.59 -16.51
N GLN A 71 -1.66 8.88 -16.78
CA GLN A 71 -2.72 9.86 -16.62
C GLN A 71 -2.72 10.77 -17.85
N ASP A 72 -3.72 11.61 -17.98
CA ASP A 72 -3.72 12.74 -18.92
C ASP A 72 -4.10 14.02 -18.18
N ASP A 73 -3.69 15.15 -18.73
CA ASP A 73 -4.08 16.44 -18.21
C ASP A 73 -5.55 16.71 -18.55
N ARG A 74 -6.37 16.75 -17.49
CA ARG A 74 -7.83 16.92 -17.59
C ARG A 74 -8.23 18.33 -18.01
N ASP A 75 -7.41 19.31 -17.66
CA ASP A 75 -7.74 20.73 -17.88
C ASP A 75 -7.68 21.07 -19.37
N VAL A 76 -6.79 20.42 -20.13
CA VAL A 76 -6.65 20.63 -21.58
C VAL A 76 -7.30 19.53 -22.43
N ARG A 77 -7.92 18.52 -21.80
CA ARG A 77 -8.48 17.34 -22.50
C ARG A 77 -9.48 17.69 -23.57
N ASP A 78 -10.47 18.54 -23.27
CA ASP A 78 -11.54 18.88 -24.20
C ASP A 78 -11.05 19.75 -25.34
N GLU A 79 -10.10 20.63 -25.08
CA GLU A 79 -9.48 21.45 -26.11
C GLU A 79 -8.66 20.59 -27.09
N ARG A 80 -7.84 19.70 -26.58
CA ARG A 80 -7.07 18.76 -27.41
C ARG A 80 -7.97 17.85 -28.23
N ARG A 81 -9.11 17.39 -27.68
CA ARG A 81 -10.09 16.58 -28.39
C ARG A 81 -10.70 17.36 -29.57
N LYS A 82 -11.06 18.65 -29.39
CA LYS A 82 -11.57 19.51 -30.46
C LYS A 82 -10.56 19.66 -31.59
N GLN A 83 -9.29 19.76 -31.23
CA GLN A 83 -8.18 19.89 -32.19
C GLN A 83 -7.75 18.55 -32.80
N LYS A 84 -8.38 17.41 -32.42
CA LYS A 84 -8.02 16.05 -32.83
C LYS A 84 -6.56 15.68 -32.47
N LEU A 85 -6.06 16.24 -31.39
CA LEU A 85 -4.74 15.92 -30.84
C LEU A 85 -4.84 14.77 -29.85
N GLU A 86 -3.74 14.04 -29.70
CA GLU A 86 -3.57 13.03 -28.63
C GLU A 86 -3.81 13.67 -27.26
N PRO A 87 -4.42 12.97 -26.28
CA PRO A 87 -4.48 13.46 -24.90
C PRO A 87 -3.10 13.85 -24.37
N ALA A 88 -3.02 14.86 -23.51
CA ALA A 88 -1.77 15.26 -22.90
C ALA A 88 -1.35 14.22 -21.84
N TYR A 89 -0.81 13.08 -22.31
CA TYR A 89 -0.39 11.98 -21.44
C TYR A 89 0.79 12.38 -20.57
N ALA A 90 0.70 11.97 -19.33
CA ALA A 90 1.75 12.10 -18.33
C ALA A 90 1.67 10.92 -17.34
N PHE A 91 2.71 10.76 -16.55
CA PHE A 91 2.78 9.71 -15.56
C PHE A 91 2.83 10.30 -14.15
N MET A 92 2.19 9.61 -13.24
CA MET A 92 2.35 9.79 -11.80
C MET A 92 3.30 8.71 -11.28
N ILE A 93 4.29 9.08 -10.48
CA ILE A 93 5.12 8.14 -9.73
C ILE A 93 4.83 8.30 -8.25
N ARG A 94 4.75 7.19 -7.52
CA ARG A 94 4.67 7.17 -6.06
C ARG A 94 5.88 6.44 -5.49
N VAL A 95 6.49 7.04 -4.48
CA VAL A 95 7.63 6.49 -3.77
C VAL A 95 7.14 5.61 -2.61
N ARG A 96 7.88 4.59 -2.22
CA ARG A 96 7.71 3.85 -0.98
C ARG A 96 8.55 4.50 0.11
N LEU A 97 7.96 4.75 1.26
CA LEU A 97 8.59 5.40 2.40
C LEU A 97 7.98 4.87 3.71
N PRO A 98 8.42 3.71 4.21
CA PRO A 98 7.84 3.10 5.41
C PRO A 98 7.84 4.05 6.60
N GLY A 99 6.71 4.13 7.32
CA GLY A 99 6.52 5.03 8.44
C GLY A 99 6.63 6.51 8.12
N GLY A 100 6.81 6.89 6.85
CA GLY A 100 6.87 8.30 6.44
C GLY A 100 8.18 9.02 6.77
N LYS A 101 9.23 8.32 7.20
CA LYS A 101 10.51 8.93 7.56
C LYS A 101 11.41 9.09 6.33
N ALA A 102 11.77 10.34 6.01
CA ALA A 102 12.78 10.68 5.01
C ALA A 102 13.95 11.41 5.64
N THR A 103 15.15 11.23 5.08
CA THR A 103 16.31 12.05 5.44
C THR A 103 16.28 13.41 4.70
N PRO A 104 17.00 14.43 5.15
CA PRO A 104 17.11 15.69 4.41
C PRO A 104 17.59 15.50 2.97
N GLU A 105 18.55 14.61 2.75
CA GLU A 105 19.10 14.31 1.42
C GLU A 105 18.04 13.66 0.51
N GLN A 106 17.25 12.76 1.06
CA GLN A 106 16.13 12.16 0.34
C GLN A 106 15.08 13.21 -0.02
N TRP A 107 14.78 14.13 0.91
CA TRP A 107 13.84 15.20 0.64
C TRP A 107 14.33 16.11 -0.50
N ILE A 108 15.59 16.54 -0.45
CA ILE A 108 16.21 17.35 -1.51
C ILE A 108 16.17 16.63 -2.85
N ALA A 109 16.50 15.32 -2.88
CA ALA A 109 16.43 14.53 -4.10
C ALA A 109 15.00 14.46 -4.68
N MET A 110 13.96 14.36 -3.82
CA MET A 110 12.56 14.38 -4.27
C MET A 110 12.15 15.75 -4.82
N ASP A 111 12.62 16.82 -4.21
CA ASP A 111 12.41 18.18 -4.71
C ASP A 111 13.07 18.37 -6.07
N ASP A 112 14.32 17.98 -6.24
CA ASP A 112 15.04 18.02 -7.51
C ASP A 112 14.31 17.24 -8.62
N ILE A 113 13.78 16.05 -8.31
CA ILE A 113 12.98 15.27 -9.26
C ILE A 113 11.71 16.04 -9.65
N SER A 114 11.03 16.64 -8.68
CA SER A 114 9.81 17.40 -8.94
C SER A 114 10.04 18.57 -9.90
N ASN A 115 11.18 19.24 -9.74
CA ASN A 115 11.53 20.43 -10.53
C ASN A 115 12.10 20.10 -11.92
N ASN A 116 12.86 18.99 -12.05
CA ASN A 116 13.54 18.66 -13.30
C ASN A 116 12.74 17.71 -14.21
N TYR A 117 11.88 16.87 -13.65
CA TYR A 117 11.21 15.79 -14.40
C TYR A 117 9.68 15.79 -14.30
N ALA A 118 9.11 16.44 -13.29
CA ALA A 118 7.68 16.48 -13.04
C ALA A 118 7.09 17.88 -13.32
N ASN A 119 5.96 18.21 -12.73
CA ASN A 119 5.25 19.47 -12.95
C ASN A 119 5.59 20.57 -11.91
N HIS A 120 6.80 20.58 -11.38
CA HIS A 120 7.27 21.53 -10.36
C HIS A 120 6.43 21.54 -9.07
N THR A 121 5.82 20.40 -8.75
CA THR A 121 5.13 20.20 -7.47
C THR A 121 5.43 18.84 -6.90
N LEU A 122 5.77 18.80 -5.62
CA LEU A 122 5.90 17.58 -4.85
C LEU A 122 4.62 17.35 -4.05
N LYS A 123 4.11 16.15 -4.03
CA LYS A 123 2.91 15.82 -3.26
C LYS A 123 3.20 14.83 -2.16
N LEU A 124 2.82 15.19 -0.93
CA LEU A 124 2.76 14.29 0.21
C LEU A 124 1.40 13.59 0.19
N THR A 125 1.40 12.27 0.39
CA THR A 125 0.18 11.48 0.33
C THR A 125 -0.36 11.16 1.72
N THR A 126 -1.67 10.86 1.79
CA THR A 126 -2.30 10.32 3.01
C THR A 126 -1.77 8.95 3.42
N ARG A 127 -0.72 8.46 2.77
CA ARG A 127 -0.03 7.24 3.11
C ARG A 127 1.46 7.49 3.38
N GLN A 128 1.76 8.69 3.84
CA GLN A 128 3.09 9.08 4.33
C GLN A 128 4.20 8.83 3.30
N THR A 129 4.00 9.27 2.05
CA THR A 129 5.00 9.11 1.00
C THR A 129 4.94 10.23 -0.01
N PHE A 130 5.95 10.31 -0.87
CA PHE A 130 6.05 11.26 -1.96
C PHE A 130 5.32 10.78 -3.21
N GLN A 131 4.78 11.74 -3.98
CA GLN A 131 4.13 11.48 -5.25
C GLN A 131 4.40 12.61 -6.23
N PHE A 132 4.79 12.23 -7.45
CA PHE A 132 5.02 13.15 -8.56
C PHE A 132 3.90 13.07 -9.57
N HIS A 133 3.63 14.19 -10.26
CA HIS A 133 2.68 14.27 -11.35
C HIS A 133 3.30 14.99 -12.56
N GLY A 134 2.73 14.76 -13.73
CA GLY A 134 3.18 15.45 -14.94
C GLY A 134 4.49 14.95 -15.53
N ILE A 135 4.96 13.77 -15.12
CA ILE A 135 6.18 13.18 -15.68
C ILE A 135 5.88 12.70 -17.10
N LEU A 136 6.61 13.19 -18.08
CA LEU A 136 6.48 12.75 -19.47
C LEU A 136 7.09 11.34 -19.63
N LYS A 137 6.57 10.57 -20.59
CA LYS A 137 7.04 9.19 -20.88
C LYS A 137 8.56 9.11 -20.99
N ARG A 138 9.17 10.00 -21.75
CA ARG A 138 10.64 10.09 -21.93
C ARG A 138 11.44 10.29 -20.65
N ASN A 139 10.82 10.83 -19.60
CA ASN A 139 11.46 11.12 -18.31
C ASN A 139 11.22 10.03 -17.27
N LEU A 140 10.34 9.06 -17.56
CA LEU A 140 9.91 8.07 -16.57
C LEU A 140 11.10 7.22 -16.04
N LYS A 141 11.92 6.69 -16.95
CA LYS A 141 13.11 5.89 -16.61
C LYS A 141 14.11 6.71 -15.78
N SER A 142 14.38 7.94 -16.21
CA SER A 142 15.31 8.85 -15.49
C SER A 142 14.82 9.21 -14.11
N SER A 143 13.50 9.45 -13.94
CA SER A 143 12.90 9.75 -12.65
C SER A 143 13.01 8.56 -11.69
N MET A 144 12.71 7.36 -12.16
CA MET A 144 12.83 6.14 -11.35
C MET A 144 14.28 5.87 -10.94
N LYS A 145 15.22 6.05 -11.86
CA LYS A 145 16.65 5.95 -11.56
C LYS A 145 17.07 6.93 -10.45
N LYS A 146 16.64 8.19 -10.52
CA LYS A 146 16.94 9.20 -9.49
C LYS A 146 16.34 8.86 -8.12
N ILE A 147 15.12 8.29 -8.10
CA ILE A 147 14.52 7.80 -6.85
C ILE A 147 15.40 6.69 -6.25
N ASN A 148 15.84 5.72 -7.04
CA ASN A 148 16.69 4.63 -6.58
C ASN A 148 18.09 5.13 -6.11
N GLU A 149 18.67 6.11 -6.79
CA GLU A 149 19.92 6.75 -6.37
C GLU A 149 19.81 7.41 -4.98
N SER A 150 18.61 7.84 -4.57
CA SER A 150 18.35 8.37 -3.22
C SER A 150 18.09 7.30 -2.15
N VAL A 151 18.32 6.02 -2.49
CA VAL A 151 18.04 4.85 -1.63
C VAL A 151 16.55 4.76 -1.25
N LEU A 152 15.69 5.19 -2.16
CA LEU A 152 14.24 4.99 -2.13
C LEU A 152 13.83 4.16 -3.33
N ASP A 153 12.62 3.61 -3.29
CA ASP A 153 12.07 2.82 -4.38
C ASP A 153 10.59 3.14 -4.63
N THR A 154 10.02 2.54 -5.68
CA THR A 154 8.62 2.68 -6.06
C THR A 154 7.84 1.37 -5.96
N ILE A 155 8.51 0.29 -5.57
CA ILE A 155 7.93 -1.05 -5.44
C ILE A 155 6.91 -1.04 -4.31
N ALA A 156 5.79 -1.74 -4.49
CA ALA A 156 4.71 -1.78 -3.50
C ALA A 156 4.07 -0.40 -3.15
N ALA A 157 4.50 0.69 -3.78
CA ALA A 157 3.84 2.00 -3.63
C ALA A 157 2.47 2.02 -4.31
N CYS A 158 2.25 1.19 -5.33
CA CYS A 158 1.00 1.02 -6.07
C CYS A 158 0.73 -0.47 -6.36
N GLY A 159 -0.37 -0.80 -7.08
CA GLY A 159 -0.70 -2.18 -7.45
C GLY A 159 -1.49 -2.97 -6.39
N ASP A 160 -1.67 -4.25 -6.66
CA ASP A 160 -2.39 -5.19 -5.81
C ASP A 160 -1.42 -5.97 -4.91
N VAL A 161 -0.76 -5.22 -4.05
CA VAL A 161 0.28 -5.64 -3.09
C VAL A 161 0.02 -4.95 -1.75
N ASN A 162 0.79 -5.32 -0.73
CA ASN A 162 0.89 -4.49 0.47
C ASN A 162 1.45 -3.13 0.11
N ARG A 163 0.82 -2.07 0.60
CA ARG A 163 1.21 -0.69 0.36
C ARG A 163 2.13 -0.20 1.47
N ASN A 164 2.64 1.02 1.31
CA ASN A 164 3.43 1.66 2.35
C ASN A 164 2.81 1.48 3.74
N THR A 165 3.57 0.93 4.70
CA THR A 165 3.11 0.75 6.08
C THR A 165 3.19 2.08 6.80
N MET A 166 2.15 2.43 7.54
CA MET A 166 2.01 3.72 8.22
C MET A 166 2.21 3.60 9.71
N CYS A 167 2.83 4.59 10.32
CA CYS A 167 2.85 4.81 11.76
C CYS A 167 3.02 6.30 12.05
N ASN A 168 3.07 6.72 13.31
CA ASN A 168 3.51 8.07 13.64
C ASN A 168 4.92 8.30 13.10
N PRO A 169 5.16 9.33 12.26
CA PRO A 169 6.46 9.51 11.58
C PRO A 169 7.52 10.15 12.48
N ASN A 170 7.21 10.41 13.74
CA ASN A 170 8.12 11.06 14.68
C ASN A 170 8.82 10.06 15.61
N PRO A 171 10.00 9.53 15.22
CA PRO A 171 10.73 8.56 16.04
C PRO A 171 11.37 9.18 17.30
N TYR A 172 11.41 10.50 17.39
CA TYR A 172 12.02 11.23 18.53
C TYR A 172 11.01 11.58 19.62
N GLN A 173 9.73 11.27 19.43
CA GLN A 173 8.69 11.53 20.41
C GLN A 173 8.85 10.65 21.66
N SER A 174 9.23 9.38 21.46
CA SER A 174 9.51 8.42 22.52
C SER A 174 10.30 7.21 22.00
N ASN A 175 10.91 6.42 22.90
CA ASN A 175 11.52 5.14 22.51
C ASN A 175 10.50 4.18 21.88
N ILE A 176 9.26 4.21 22.33
CA ILE A 176 8.16 3.43 21.73
C ILE A 176 7.94 3.86 20.28
N ASN A 177 7.86 5.15 19.99
CA ASN A 177 7.68 5.65 18.62
C ASN A 177 8.82 5.22 17.68
N LYS A 178 10.06 5.19 18.21
CA LYS A 178 11.22 4.68 17.46
C LYS A 178 11.06 3.19 17.16
N GLU A 179 10.73 2.37 18.18
CA GLU A 179 10.51 0.92 18.01
C GLU A 179 9.35 0.65 17.04
N ILE A 180 8.27 1.43 17.08
CA ILE A 180 7.14 1.34 16.14
C ILE A 180 7.56 1.64 14.70
N LEU A 181 8.43 2.64 14.49
CA LEU A 181 8.95 2.94 13.16
C LEU A 181 9.81 1.78 12.62
N ASP A 182 10.60 1.16 13.48
CA ASP A 182 11.41 -0.01 13.12
C ASP A 182 10.49 -1.19 12.71
N TYR A 183 9.39 -1.43 13.43
CA TYR A 183 8.38 -2.42 13.04
C TYR A 183 7.67 -2.06 11.73
N ALA A 184 7.28 -0.80 11.53
CA ALA A 184 6.65 -0.36 10.28
C ALA A 184 7.56 -0.59 9.07
N THR A 185 8.86 -0.35 9.25
CA THR A 185 9.89 -0.61 8.23
C THR A 185 10.06 -2.10 8.00
N ALA A 186 10.24 -2.89 9.05
CA ALA A 186 10.41 -4.34 8.95
C ALA A 186 9.21 -5.04 8.29
N ILE A 187 7.98 -4.66 8.65
CA ILE A 187 6.75 -5.18 8.00
C ILE A 187 6.72 -4.79 6.52
N SER A 188 7.06 -3.53 6.19
CA SER A 188 7.05 -3.07 4.81
C SER A 188 8.07 -3.81 3.95
N ASP A 189 9.28 -4.03 4.46
CA ASP A 189 10.37 -4.70 3.76
C ASP A 189 10.11 -6.20 3.62
N HIS A 190 9.59 -6.84 4.68
CA HIS A 190 9.24 -8.26 4.65
C HIS A 190 8.14 -8.56 3.62
N LEU A 191 7.15 -7.68 3.52
CA LEU A 191 6.00 -7.83 2.61
C LEU A 191 6.25 -7.25 1.20
N LEU A 192 7.48 -6.93 0.82
CA LEU A 192 7.80 -6.62 -0.56
C LEU A 192 7.71 -7.86 -1.44
N PRO A 193 7.27 -7.72 -2.69
CA PRO A 193 7.45 -8.77 -3.70
C PRO A 193 8.92 -9.14 -3.83
N LYS A 194 9.21 -10.44 -3.89
CA LYS A 194 10.58 -10.99 -3.91
C LYS A 194 11.02 -11.45 -5.31
N THR A 195 10.21 -11.19 -6.33
CA THR A 195 10.58 -11.53 -7.70
C THR A 195 11.64 -10.55 -8.24
N ASN A 196 12.47 -11.00 -9.15
CA ASN A 196 13.39 -10.15 -9.90
C ASN A 196 12.69 -9.35 -11.03
N ALA A 197 11.36 -9.47 -11.16
CA ALA A 197 10.58 -8.73 -12.15
C ALA A 197 10.75 -7.21 -12.08
N TYR A 198 11.14 -6.71 -10.91
CA TYR A 198 11.37 -5.29 -10.65
C TYR A 198 12.84 -4.88 -10.71
N HIS A 199 13.76 -5.83 -10.83
CA HIS A 199 15.20 -5.60 -10.82
C HIS A 199 15.83 -6.15 -12.08
N GLU A 200 16.42 -5.28 -12.87
CA GLU A 200 17.28 -5.65 -13.98
C GLU A 200 18.69 -5.16 -13.69
N ILE A 201 19.67 -6.04 -13.80
CA ILE A 201 21.07 -5.66 -13.68
C ILE A 201 21.61 -5.44 -15.09
N TRP A 202 21.98 -4.20 -15.37
CA TRP A 202 22.62 -3.78 -16.62
C TRP A 202 24.10 -3.52 -16.36
N LEU A 203 24.96 -4.20 -17.07
CA LEU A 203 26.40 -3.94 -17.08
C LEU A 203 26.79 -3.43 -18.47
N ASP A 204 27.38 -2.25 -18.54
CA ASP A 204 27.85 -1.63 -19.79
C ASP A 204 26.80 -1.55 -20.92
N GLY A 205 25.52 -1.46 -20.57
CA GLY A 205 24.42 -1.38 -21.53
C GLY A 205 23.90 -2.74 -22.00
N GLU A 206 24.44 -3.85 -21.48
CA GLU A 206 23.92 -5.20 -21.71
C GLU A 206 23.19 -5.75 -20.48
N LYS A 207 22.04 -6.39 -20.72
CA LYS A 207 21.23 -7.01 -19.66
C LYS A 207 21.88 -8.31 -19.18
N VAL A 208 22.44 -8.32 -17.99
CA VAL A 208 23.25 -9.44 -17.45
C VAL A 208 22.38 -10.49 -16.74
N LEU A 209 21.17 -10.16 -16.28
CA LEU A 209 20.24 -11.07 -15.62
C LEU A 209 18.91 -11.11 -16.35
N ASP A 210 18.63 -12.25 -16.97
CA ASP A 210 17.31 -12.63 -17.47
C ASP A 210 16.77 -13.74 -16.56
N SER A 211 15.96 -13.39 -15.58
CA SER A 211 15.34 -14.35 -14.66
C SER A 211 14.16 -15.02 -15.35
N LYS A 212 14.41 -16.15 -16.00
CA LYS A 212 13.41 -16.84 -16.83
C LYS A 212 12.30 -17.56 -16.06
N GLU A 213 12.48 -17.89 -14.79
CA GLU A 213 11.50 -18.67 -14.02
C GLU A 213 11.54 -18.32 -12.52
N GLU A 214 11.01 -17.19 -12.12
CA GLU A 214 10.84 -16.91 -10.70
C GLU A 214 9.37 -16.79 -10.30
N VAL A 215 8.88 -17.76 -9.55
CA VAL A 215 7.57 -17.66 -8.89
C VAL A 215 7.71 -16.72 -7.70
N GLU A 216 6.86 -15.73 -7.61
CA GLU A 216 6.76 -14.86 -6.44
C GLU A 216 6.28 -15.70 -5.22
N PRO A 217 7.12 -15.91 -4.19
CA PRO A 217 6.83 -16.92 -3.16
C PRO A 217 5.67 -16.54 -2.26
N MET A 218 5.51 -15.23 -1.96
CA MET A 218 4.48 -14.75 -1.03
C MET A 218 3.17 -14.44 -1.77
N TYR A 219 3.24 -13.72 -2.87
CA TYR A 219 2.06 -13.24 -3.59
C TYR A 219 1.55 -14.24 -4.64
N GLY A 220 2.41 -15.12 -5.14
CA GLY A 220 2.12 -15.98 -6.28
C GLY A 220 1.93 -15.19 -7.58
N GLU A 221 1.62 -15.86 -8.68
CA GLU A 221 1.49 -15.25 -10.01
C GLU A 221 0.43 -14.15 -10.10
N LYS A 222 -0.66 -14.29 -9.35
CA LYS A 222 -1.83 -13.38 -9.42
C LYS A 222 -1.74 -12.22 -8.45
N TYR A 223 -0.73 -12.18 -7.60
CA TYR A 223 -0.65 -11.18 -6.53
C TYR A 223 -1.93 -11.15 -5.66
N LEU A 224 -2.22 -10.01 -5.01
CA LEU A 224 -3.47 -9.89 -4.26
C LEU A 224 -4.66 -9.58 -5.19
N PRO A 225 -5.90 -9.89 -4.78
CA PRO A 225 -7.09 -9.44 -5.48
C PRO A 225 -7.23 -7.92 -5.54
N ARG A 226 -6.66 -7.22 -4.53
CA ARG A 226 -6.70 -5.76 -4.40
C ARG A 226 -5.59 -5.26 -3.49
N LYS A 227 -5.27 -3.95 -3.57
CA LYS A 227 -4.33 -3.27 -2.64
C LYS A 227 -4.62 -3.62 -1.19
N PHE A 228 -3.56 -3.80 -0.41
CA PHE A 228 -3.59 -4.10 1.01
C PHE A 228 -2.87 -3.01 1.80
N LYS A 229 -3.32 -2.70 3.00
CA LYS A 229 -2.83 -1.56 3.77
C LYS A 229 -2.66 -1.94 5.23
N ILE A 230 -1.50 -1.58 5.78
CA ILE A 230 -1.17 -1.80 7.19
C ILE A 230 -0.84 -0.45 7.83
N GLY A 231 -1.25 -0.25 9.08
CA GLY A 231 -0.91 0.93 9.87
C GLY A 231 -0.81 0.59 11.34
N ILE A 232 0.08 1.29 12.05
CA ILE A 232 0.37 1.09 13.46
C ILE A 232 0.06 2.38 14.21
N ALA A 233 -0.87 2.33 15.16
CA ALA A 233 -1.19 3.45 16.06
C ALA A 233 -0.65 3.20 17.46
N VAL A 234 -0.23 4.27 18.12
CA VAL A 234 0.24 4.24 19.52
C VAL A 234 -0.75 5.02 20.38
N PRO A 235 -1.57 4.36 21.22
CA PRO A 235 -2.41 5.06 22.14
C PRO A 235 -1.60 6.06 23.02
N PRO A 236 -2.17 7.19 23.39
CA PRO A 236 -3.57 7.58 23.26
C PRO A 236 -3.94 8.23 21.91
N SER A 237 -3.04 8.25 20.90
CA SER A 237 -3.28 8.89 19.62
C SER A 237 -3.61 7.89 18.51
N ASN A 238 -4.65 8.20 17.71
CA ASN A 238 -4.97 7.51 16.46
C ASN A 238 -4.76 8.50 15.31
N ASP A 239 -3.51 8.75 14.97
CA ASP A 239 -3.07 9.71 13.96
C ASP A 239 -2.94 9.11 12.54
N ILE A 240 -3.13 7.79 12.41
CA ILE A 240 -3.04 7.08 11.14
C ILE A 240 -4.36 6.42 10.72
N ASP A 241 -5.48 6.73 11.39
CA ASP A 241 -6.78 6.10 11.13
C ASP A 241 -6.71 4.57 11.16
N VAL A 242 -6.20 4.00 12.25
CA VAL A 242 -5.88 2.58 12.39
C VAL A 242 -7.02 1.65 11.99
N PHE A 243 -8.27 2.02 12.29
CA PHE A 243 -9.45 1.24 11.93
C PHE A 243 -9.87 1.36 10.45
N SER A 244 -9.19 2.21 9.65
CA SER A 244 -9.40 2.31 8.20
C SER A 244 -8.46 1.43 7.39
N GLN A 245 -7.55 0.71 8.06
CA GLN A 245 -6.56 -0.15 7.44
C GLN A 245 -7.10 -1.58 7.22
N ASP A 246 -6.54 -2.29 6.25
CA ASP A 246 -6.84 -3.73 6.09
C ASP A 246 -6.32 -4.51 7.31
N ILE A 247 -5.12 -4.15 7.83
CA ILE A 247 -4.63 -4.52 9.15
C ILE A 247 -4.31 -3.23 9.92
N GLY A 248 -4.96 -3.04 11.05
CA GLY A 248 -4.64 -2.00 12.02
C GLY A 248 -3.96 -2.62 13.25
N LEU A 249 -2.73 -2.19 13.54
CA LEU A 249 -1.98 -2.62 14.72
C LEU A 249 -2.08 -1.51 15.77
N ILE A 250 -2.56 -1.85 16.95
CA ILE A 250 -2.69 -0.93 18.07
C ILE A 250 -1.67 -1.34 19.13
N ALA A 251 -0.65 -0.51 19.32
CA ALA A 251 0.43 -0.80 20.25
C ALA A 251 -0.09 -0.92 21.70
N ILE A 252 0.33 -1.95 22.38
CA ILE A 252 0.08 -2.17 23.81
C ILE A 252 1.39 -1.97 24.55
N VAL A 253 1.39 -0.98 25.44
CA VAL A 253 2.54 -0.55 26.22
C VAL A 253 2.26 -0.82 27.69
N GLU A 254 3.14 -1.53 28.35
CA GLU A 254 3.08 -1.84 29.79
C GLU A 254 4.43 -1.49 30.42
N ASN A 255 4.42 -0.72 31.50
CA ASN A 255 5.64 -0.26 32.19
C ASN A 255 6.66 0.43 31.25
N ASP A 256 6.18 1.28 30.35
CA ASP A 256 6.98 1.98 29.34
C ASP A 256 7.69 1.08 28.31
N GLU A 257 7.25 -0.19 28.19
CA GLU A 257 7.75 -1.13 27.20
C GLU A 257 6.64 -1.57 26.24
N LEU A 258 6.95 -1.65 24.95
CA LEU A 258 6.07 -2.26 23.96
C LEU A 258 6.01 -3.77 24.18
N VAL A 259 4.85 -4.30 24.53
CA VAL A 259 4.67 -5.74 24.76
C VAL A 259 4.04 -6.48 23.58
N GLY A 260 3.32 -5.76 22.71
CA GLY A 260 2.68 -6.35 21.54
C GLY A 260 1.64 -5.43 20.93
N PHE A 261 0.73 -6.01 20.16
CA PHE A 261 -0.29 -5.28 19.43
C PHE A 261 -1.65 -5.93 19.52
N ASN A 262 -2.70 -5.14 19.72
CA ASN A 262 -4.02 -5.59 19.30
C ASN A 262 -4.12 -5.47 17.79
N VAL A 263 -4.74 -6.46 17.16
CA VAL A 263 -4.89 -6.55 15.70
C VAL A 263 -6.33 -6.24 15.32
N ALA A 264 -6.54 -5.17 14.57
CA ALA A 264 -7.81 -4.85 13.93
C ALA A 264 -7.76 -5.28 12.46
N ILE A 265 -8.80 -5.90 11.94
CA ILE A 265 -8.84 -6.42 10.57
C ILE A 265 -10.07 -5.93 9.79
N GLY A 266 -9.91 -5.82 8.47
CA GLY A 266 -11.01 -5.56 7.54
C GLY A 266 -11.50 -4.13 7.51
N GLY A 267 -10.66 -3.14 7.81
CA GLY A 267 -10.99 -1.73 7.66
C GLY A 267 -10.86 -1.21 6.22
N GLY A 268 -11.60 -0.16 5.90
CA GLY A 268 -11.51 0.50 4.60
C GLY A 268 -12.67 1.42 4.30
N MET A 269 -12.40 2.73 4.21
CA MET A 269 -13.45 3.76 4.06
C MET A 269 -13.90 4.01 2.62
N GLY A 270 -13.15 3.51 1.62
CA GLY A 270 -13.47 3.75 0.22
C GLY A 270 -14.73 3.03 -0.25
N MET A 271 -15.56 3.72 -1.03
CA MET A 271 -16.71 3.18 -1.75
C MET A 271 -16.75 3.73 -3.17
N THR A 272 -17.45 3.09 -4.07
CA THR A 272 -17.72 3.58 -5.42
C THR A 272 -19.05 4.32 -5.43
N HIS A 273 -19.03 5.60 -5.82
CA HIS A 273 -20.24 6.41 -5.91
C HIS A 273 -21.29 5.73 -6.80
N GLY A 274 -22.55 5.70 -6.33
CA GLY A 274 -23.66 5.07 -7.04
C GLY A 274 -23.66 3.53 -7.07
N ASN A 275 -22.73 2.87 -6.36
CA ASN A 275 -22.73 1.41 -6.25
C ASN A 275 -22.92 0.98 -4.78
N PRO A 276 -24.15 0.56 -4.39
CA PRO A 276 -24.47 0.18 -3.02
C PRO A 276 -23.76 -1.10 -2.54
N ASP A 277 -23.26 -1.94 -3.46
CA ASP A 277 -22.51 -3.14 -3.11
C ASP A 277 -21.10 -2.80 -2.57
N THR A 278 -20.69 -1.53 -2.70
CA THR A 278 -19.43 -1.01 -2.13
C THR A 278 -19.73 -0.05 -1.01
N TYR A 279 -19.18 -0.29 0.16
CA TYR A 279 -19.47 0.47 1.39
C TYR A 279 -18.22 0.67 2.25
N PRO A 280 -18.16 1.72 3.09
CA PRO A 280 -17.12 1.87 4.09
C PRO A 280 -17.27 0.82 5.20
N GLN A 281 -16.14 0.38 5.76
CA GLN A 281 -16.09 -0.59 6.84
C GLN A 281 -15.02 -0.19 7.85
N VAL A 282 -15.36 -0.21 9.12
CA VAL A 282 -14.43 -0.02 10.25
C VAL A 282 -13.79 -1.37 10.57
N GLY A 283 -12.48 -1.37 10.82
CA GLY A 283 -11.76 -2.56 11.25
C GLY A 283 -12.28 -3.10 12.58
N ARG A 284 -12.33 -4.41 12.71
CA ARG A 284 -12.82 -5.13 13.90
C ARG A 284 -11.63 -5.77 14.61
N ILE A 285 -11.59 -5.66 15.94
CA ILE A 285 -10.52 -6.27 16.74
C ILE A 285 -10.61 -7.81 16.64
N ALA A 286 -9.48 -8.41 16.28
CA ALA A 286 -9.33 -9.86 16.15
C ALA A 286 -8.73 -10.49 17.42
N GLY A 287 -7.81 -9.79 18.10
CA GLY A 287 -7.13 -10.28 19.29
C GLY A 287 -5.83 -9.53 19.54
N PHE A 288 -5.00 -10.06 20.45
CA PHE A 288 -3.68 -9.54 20.80
C PHE A 288 -2.58 -10.52 20.37
N ILE A 289 -1.46 -9.96 19.95
CA ILE A 289 -0.24 -10.68 19.56
C ILE A 289 0.99 -10.08 20.25
N PRO A 290 1.99 -10.91 20.66
CA PRO A 290 3.30 -10.43 21.11
C PRO A 290 4.04 -9.69 19.98
N LYS A 291 4.91 -8.74 20.34
CA LYS A 291 5.62 -7.90 19.36
C LYS A 291 6.54 -8.68 18.41
N ASP A 292 7.15 -9.76 18.89
CA ASP A 292 8.01 -10.64 18.09
C ASP A 292 7.26 -11.46 17.02
N LYS A 293 5.93 -11.53 17.10
CA LYS A 293 5.06 -12.27 16.17
C LYS A 293 4.38 -11.39 15.12
N VAL A 294 4.60 -10.09 15.14
CA VAL A 294 3.84 -9.15 14.29
C VAL A 294 4.06 -9.38 12.79
N ILE A 295 5.27 -9.72 12.38
CA ILE A 295 5.61 -9.96 10.97
C ILE A 295 4.89 -11.21 10.47
N ASP A 296 4.98 -12.31 11.19
CA ASP A 296 4.32 -13.58 10.84
C ASP A 296 2.80 -13.41 10.73
N VAL A 297 2.19 -12.65 11.65
CA VAL A 297 0.76 -12.35 11.62
C VAL A 297 0.37 -11.48 10.43
N CYS A 298 1.17 -10.47 10.09
CA CYS A 298 0.92 -9.63 8.91
C CYS A 298 1.01 -10.44 7.61
N GLU A 299 2.00 -11.33 7.48
CA GLU A 299 2.13 -12.24 6.33
C GLU A 299 0.95 -13.22 6.26
N ALA A 300 0.58 -13.86 7.37
CA ALA A 300 -0.53 -14.78 7.42
C ALA A 300 -1.86 -14.12 7.02
N LEU A 301 -2.16 -12.92 7.52
CA LEU A 301 -3.37 -12.16 7.13
C LEU A 301 -3.33 -11.72 5.67
N LEU A 302 -2.17 -11.32 5.16
CA LEU A 302 -1.99 -10.98 3.75
C LEU A 302 -2.25 -12.20 2.85
N THR A 303 -1.70 -13.38 3.21
CA THR A 303 -1.90 -14.61 2.46
C THR A 303 -3.33 -15.14 2.58
N ILE A 304 -4.04 -14.90 3.68
CA ILE A 304 -5.49 -15.13 3.79
C ILE A 304 -6.23 -14.30 2.73
N GLN A 305 -5.91 -13.02 2.60
CA GLN A 305 -6.52 -12.18 1.55
C GLN A 305 -6.15 -12.65 0.15
N ARG A 306 -4.92 -13.11 -0.07
CA ARG A 306 -4.48 -13.69 -1.35
C ARG A 306 -5.34 -14.88 -1.75
N ASP A 307 -5.61 -15.78 -0.80
CA ASP A 307 -6.25 -17.08 -1.06
C ASP A 307 -7.79 -17.02 -1.01
N LEU A 308 -8.35 -16.21 -0.12
CA LEU A 308 -9.79 -16.14 0.15
C LEU A 308 -10.49 -14.90 -0.43
N GLY A 309 -9.71 -13.94 -0.95
CA GLY A 309 -10.25 -12.70 -1.51
C GLY A 309 -11.03 -12.92 -2.80
N ASN A 310 -11.95 -12.02 -3.09
CA ASN A 310 -12.74 -12.04 -4.32
C ASN A 310 -11.90 -11.61 -5.52
N ARG A 311 -11.71 -12.50 -6.48
CA ARG A 311 -10.99 -12.28 -7.74
C ARG A 311 -11.90 -12.18 -8.96
N SER A 312 -13.19 -12.45 -8.79
CA SER A 312 -14.20 -12.34 -9.85
C SER A 312 -14.80 -10.94 -9.96
N ASN A 313 -14.90 -10.23 -8.84
CA ASN A 313 -15.42 -8.86 -8.79
C ASN A 313 -14.45 -7.92 -8.10
N ARG A 314 -13.69 -7.18 -8.90
CA ARG A 314 -12.68 -6.25 -8.43
C ARG A 314 -13.21 -5.12 -7.53
N LYS A 315 -14.50 -4.75 -7.63
CA LYS A 315 -15.12 -3.74 -6.78
C LYS A 315 -15.27 -4.22 -5.33
N ASN A 316 -15.45 -5.53 -5.14
CA ASN A 316 -15.62 -6.19 -3.85
C ASN A 316 -14.38 -7.04 -3.45
N ALA A 317 -13.20 -6.71 -3.95
CA ALA A 317 -11.96 -7.47 -3.78
C ALA A 317 -11.11 -7.03 -2.58
N ARG A 318 -11.49 -5.97 -1.84
CA ARG A 318 -10.75 -5.50 -0.65
C ARG A 318 -10.93 -6.47 0.54
N PHE A 319 -9.93 -6.52 1.42
CA PHE A 319 -9.93 -7.40 2.59
C PHE A 319 -11.17 -7.21 3.49
N LYS A 320 -11.69 -5.98 3.60
CA LYS A 320 -12.92 -5.72 4.35
C LYS A 320 -14.12 -6.59 3.90
N TYR A 321 -14.25 -6.85 2.60
CA TYR A 321 -15.32 -7.71 2.08
C TYR A 321 -15.06 -9.19 2.34
N THR A 322 -13.79 -9.59 2.40
CA THR A 322 -13.39 -10.95 2.79
C THR A 322 -13.72 -11.19 4.25
N VAL A 323 -13.32 -10.26 5.13
CA VAL A 323 -13.63 -10.32 6.56
C VAL A 323 -15.14 -10.24 6.82
N ASP A 324 -15.89 -9.45 6.05
CA ASP A 324 -17.34 -9.35 6.19
C ASP A 324 -18.07 -10.62 5.77
N ARG A 325 -17.62 -11.23 4.66
CA ARG A 325 -18.18 -12.49 4.15
C ARG A 325 -17.99 -13.67 5.08
N PHE A 326 -16.82 -13.82 5.64
CA PHE A 326 -16.46 -14.98 6.46
C PHE A 326 -16.66 -14.77 7.97
N GLY A 327 -16.72 -13.51 8.42
CA GLY A 327 -16.74 -13.12 9.82
C GLY A 327 -15.35 -13.16 10.45
N VAL A 328 -15.14 -12.32 11.49
CA VAL A 328 -13.86 -12.21 12.20
C VAL A 328 -13.41 -13.55 12.77
N ASP A 329 -14.32 -14.27 13.43
CA ASP A 329 -14.00 -15.53 14.10
C ASP A 329 -13.44 -16.59 13.14
N ASN A 330 -13.98 -16.69 11.93
CA ASN A 330 -13.48 -17.65 10.94
C ASN A 330 -12.15 -17.19 10.33
N ILE A 331 -11.93 -15.88 10.17
CA ILE A 331 -10.63 -15.34 9.76
C ILE A 331 -9.58 -15.60 10.85
N VAL A 332 -9.93 -15.42 12.14
CA VAL A 332 -9.04 -15.72 13.26
C VAL A 332 -8.71 -17.24 13.33
N LYS A 333 -9.69 -18.10 13.12
CA LYS A 333 -9.42 -19.56 13.06
C LYS A 333 -8.44 -19.90 11.93
N GLU A 334 -8.63 -19.36 10.74
CA GLU A 334 -7.72 -19.55 9.61
C GLU A 334 -6.33 -18.97 9.91
N LEU A 335 -6.27 -17.80 10.55
CA LEU A 335 -5.02 -17.19 11.01
C LEU A 335 -4.27 -18.12 11.96
N ASN A 336 -4.92 -18.62 12.98
CA ASN A 336 -4.33 -19.54 13.97
C ASN A 336 -3.83 -20.84 13.32
N ILE A 337 -4.56 -21.36 12.33
CA ILE A 337 -4.12 -22.53 11.55
C ILE A 337 -2.81 -22.23 10.81
N ARG A 338 -2.70 -21.07 10.13
CA ARG A 338 -1.50 -20.69 9.40
C ARG A 338 -0.31 -20.42 10.31
N LEU A 339 -0.56 -19.83 11.46
CA LEU A 339 0.48 -19.54 12.45
C LEU A 339 0.95 -20.77 13.24
N GLY A 340 0.10 -21.78 13.40
CA GLY A 340 0.36 -22.94 14.25
C GLY A 340 0.24 -22.65 15.76
N TRP A 341 -0.31 -21.49 16.11
CA TRP A 341 -0.62 -21.06 17.49
C TRP A 341 -1.84 -20.14 17.50
N GLU A 342 -2.43 -19.91 18.69
CA GLU A 342 -3.64 -19.10 18.83
C GLU A 342 -3.28 -17.69 19.32
N ILE A 343 -3.83 -16.67 18.63
CA ILE A 343 -3.78 -15.29 19.14
C ILE A 343 -4.63 -15.18 20.41
N SER A 344 -4.21 -14.33 21.34
CA SER A 344 -4.93 -14.17 22.61
C SER A 344 -6.04 -13.11 22.53
N GLU A 345 -6.85 -13.02 23.58
CA GLU A 345 -7.85 -11.97 23.68
C GLU A 345 -7.21 -10.59 23.65
N ALA A 346 -7.94 -9.64 23.08
CA ALA A 346 -7.47 -8.26 22.98
C ALA A 346 -7.25 -7.66 24.38
N ARG A 347 -6.21 -6.85 24.52
CA ARG A 347 -5.91 -6.09 25.74
C ARG A 347 -6.61 -4.74 25.71
N GLU A 348 -6.83 -4.14 26.87
CA GLU A 348 -7.43 -2.83 27.00
C GLU A 348 -6.55 -1.76 26.35
N PHE A 349 -7.17 -0.83 25.65
CA PHE A 349 -6.55 0.35 25.08
C PHE A 349 -7.56 1.50 25.00
N LYS A 350 -7.06 2.73 24.92
CA LYS A 350 -7.91 3.91 24.79
C LYS A 350 -7.27 4.93 23.87
N PHE A 351 -8.04 5.39 22.89
CA PHE A 351 -7.68 6.57 22.10
C PHE A 351 -8.36 7.81 22.70
N GLU A 352 -7.59 8.87 22.91
CA GLU A 352 -8.06 10.18 23.38
C GLU A 352 -8.01 11.22 22.28
N HIS A 353 -7.19 10.97 21.24
CA HIS A 353 -7.00 11.87 20.11
C HIS A 353 -7.14 11.12 18.79
N ASN A 354 -7.78 11.77 17.81
CA ASN A 354 -7.82 11.35 16.42
C ASN A 354 -7.23 12.44 15.53
N GLY A 355 -6.48 12.02 14.49
CA GLY A 355 -5.87 12.91 13.51
C GLY A 355 -4.53 13.50 13.98
N ASP A 356 -4.02 14.41 13.15
CA ASP A 356 -2.69 15.00 13.33
C ASP A 356 -2.62 15.96 14.51
N ARG A 357 -1.53 15.92 15.23
CA ARG A 357 -1.19 16.90 16.27
C ARG A 357 -0.27 17.96 15.66
N LEU A 358 -0.86 19.10 15.29
CA LEU A 358 -0.14 20.20 14.65
C LEU A 358 0.64 21.06 15.66
N GLY A 359 1.69 21.72 15.19
CA GLY A 359 2.54 22.61 15.96
C GLY A 359 3.73 21.90 16.60
N TRP A 360 4.29 22.52 17.63
CA TRP A 360 5.46 22.01 18.32
C TRP A 360 5.09 20.91 19.32
N ILE A 361 5.81 19.81 19.26
CA ILE A 361 5.68 18.66 20.16
C ILE A 361 7.05 18.38 20.76
N GLU A 362 7.16 18.44 22.08
CA GLU A 362 8.36 18.03 22.78
C GLU A 362 8.51 16.51 22.76
N GLY A 363 9.68 16.05 22.40
CA GLY A 363 10.06 14.65 22.43
C GLY A 363 11.10 14.37 23.51
N GLU A 364 11.71 13.19 23.45
CA GLU A 364 12.79 12.81 24.37
C GLU A 364 14.01 13.70 24.23
N LYS A 365 14.76 13.85 25.32
CA LYS A 365 16.04 14.61 25.36
C LYS A 365 15.92 16.07 24.92
N SER A 366 14.76 16.69 25.17
CA SER A 366 14.48 18.08 24.77
C SER A 366 14.58 18.32 23.26
N VAL A 367 14.36 17.29 22.45
CA VAL A 367 14.20 17.42 20.99
C VAL A 367 12.78 17.85 20.69
N TRP A 368 12.63 18.95 19.96
CA TRP A 368 11.34 19.45 19.54
C TRP A 368 11.05 19.07 18.10
N ASN A 369 9.80 18.67 17.84
CA ASN A 369 9.32 18.32 16.52
C ASN A 369 8.20 19.27 16.14
N TYR A 370 8.23 19.74 14.90
CA TYR A 370 7.23 20.66 14.39
C TYR A 370 6.40 19.99 13.31
N THR A 371 5.09 19.83 13.59
CA THR A 371 4.13 19.24 12.64
C THR A 371 3.41 20.35 11.88
N LEU A 372 3.67 20.42 10.59
CA LEU A 372 3.09 21.39 9.66
C LEU A 372 1.83 20.87 8.99
N PHE A 373 0.80 21.72 8.88
CA PHE A 373 -0.29 21.47 7.97
C PHE A 373 0.09 21.89 6.56
N ILE A 374 0.07 20.93 5.63
CA ILE A 374 0.31 21.20 4.21
C ILE A 374 -0.98 21.00 3.44
N GLN A 375 -1.55 22.10 2.94
CA GLN A 375 -2.83 22.08 2.25
C GLN A 375 -2.82 21.11 1.06
N ASN A 376 -3.75 20.15 1.08
CA ASN A 376 -3.84 19.07 0.07
C ASN A 376 -2.55 18.26 -0.10
N GLY A 377 -1.60 18.34 0.83
CA GLY A 377 -0.29 17.69 0.74
C GLY A 377 0.57 18.18 -0.42
N ARG A 378 0.29 19.36 -1.00
CA ARG A 378 1.02 19.89 -2.15
C ARG A 378 2.10 20.86 -1.69
N VAL A 379 3.35 20.52 -1.99
CA VAL A 379 4.52 21.36 -1.82
C VAL A 379 4.87 21.98 -3.18
N LYS A 380 5.00 23.28 -3.25
CA LYS A 380 5.37 24.03 -4.44
C LYS A 380 6.16 25.25 -4.02
N ASP A 381 7.27 25.50 -4.70
CA ASP A 381 7.98 26.76 -4.55
C ASP A 381 7.15 27.92 -5.10
N THR A 382 6.94 28.92 -4.29
CA THR A 382 6.29 30.17 -4.60
C THR A 382 7.22 31.31 -4.22
N GLU A 383 6.86 32.55 -4.55
CA GLU A 383 7.57 33.75 -4.07
C GLU A 383 7.67 33.80 -2.52
N LEU A 384 6.72 33.11 -1.85
CA LEU A 384 6.76 32.86 -0.42
C LEU A 384 7.15 31.38 -0.20
N SER A 385 8.42 31.06 -0.36
CA SER A 385 8.96 29.70 -0.17
C SER A 385 8.44 29.06 1.13
N LEU A 386 8.10 27.76 1.09
CA LEU A 386 7.70 27.00 2.29
C LEU A 386 8.79 26.98 3.37
N ILE A 387 10.05 27.17 3.00
CA ILE A 387 11.19 27.30 3.94
C ILE A 387 10.97 28.50 4.86
N HIS A 388 10.39 29.59 4.38
CA HIS A 388 10.13 30.78 5.18
C HIS A 388 8.91 30.67 6.12
N ILE A 389 8.06 29.66 5.91
CA ILE A 389 6.93 29.39 6.83
C ILE A 389 7.38 28.60 8.07
N SER A 390 8.49 27.90 7.97
CA SER A 390 9.03 27.04 9.03
C SER A 390 10.11 27.71 9.89
N GLU A 391 10.57 28.91 9.55
CA GLU A 391 11.48 29.64 10.42
C GLU A 391 10.70 30.27 11.59
N PRO A 392 11.07 29.95 12.84
CA PRO A 392 10.46 30.62 13.99
C PRO A 392 10.89 32.09 13.96
N THR A 393 9.95 32.98 13.80
CA THR A 393 10.12 34.42 14.05
C THR A 393 10.29 34.70 15.53
#